data_49532a814af552e06b8e268d5b5088e0
#
_entry.id   49532a814af552e06b8e268d5b5088e0
#
_cell.length_a   1.000
_cell.length_b   1.000
_cell.length_c   1.000
_cell.angle_alpha   90.00
_cell.angle_beta   90.00
_cell.angle_gamma   90.00
#
_symmetry.space_group_name_H-M   'P 1'
#
loop_
_entity.id
_entity.type
_entity.pdbx_description
1 polymer ?
#
loop_
_entity_poly.entity_id
_entity_poly.type
_entity_poly.pdbx_seq_one_letter_code
_entity_poly.pdbx_strand_id
1 'polypeptide(L)'
;MAALMELRDVSMRFTRRLTIGERLAGMVGAGGETRDVRAVERVSLSVMAGETLGLVGESGCGKTTLGRIAAGILKPTGGAALIDGKPVMSGGRHPRKLTTRVQTVFQDPFASLNPRRQVGVIIAEGPITHGLIRAEAAREYVADWLGRVGLDPDFATRYPHQFSGGQRQRIAIARALAMRPDLLICDEPVASLDVSIQAQVLNLFLELRRALNLTCIFISHDLGVVRHVSDRIAIMYLGRIVELGPTRAIYVQPKHPYTQALLESVPKLRRRRGGARHDFRPIAGELPSPLAPPSGCHFHPRCPHAMERCRVETPALRPIAADQTVACHLYA
;
A
#
# COMPACT_ATOMS: atom_id res chain seq x y z
N MET A 1 -6.50 -22.77 -0.63
CA MET A 1 -7.21 -21.77 -1.45
C MET A 1 -6.21 -21.16 -2.43
N ALA A 2 -6.59 -20.88 -3.67
CA ALA A 2 -5.70 -20.21 -4.64
C ALA A 2 -5.59 -18.71 -4.29
N ALA A 3 -4.44 -18.12 -4.55
CA ALA A 3 -4.23 -16.70 -4.37
C ALA A 3 -4.99 -15.91 -5.45
N LEU A 4 -5.73 -14.88 -5.06
CA LEU A 4 -6.39 -13.97 -6.00
C LEU A 4 -5.36 -13.05 -6.67
N MET A 5 -4.46 -12.46 -5.88
CA MET A 5 -3.37 -11.59 -6.36
C MET A 5 -2.02 -12.21 -6.03
N GLU A 6 -1.14 -12.23 -7.02
CA GLU A 6 0.24 -12.65 -6.85
C GLU A 6 1.19 -11.59 -7.40
N LEU A 7 2.15 -11.21 -6.59
CA LEU A 7 3.33 -10.45 -6.99
C LEU A 7 4.50 -11.44 -7.05
N ARG A 8 5.08 -11.66 -8.23
CA ARG A 8 6.15 -12.63 -8.45
C ARG A 8 7.45 -11.91 -8.78
N ASP A 9 8.42 -11.94 -7.88
CA ASP A 9 9.78 -11.35 -8.00
C ASP A 9 9.77 -9.90 -8.49
N VAL A 10 8.80 -9.11 -7.99
CA VAL A 10 8.54 -7.75 -8.45
C VAL A 10 9.69 -6.84 -8.07
N SER A 11 10.23 -6.14 -9.06
CA SER A 11 11.27 -5.13 -8.88
C SER A 11 10.88 -3.83 -9.59
N MET A 12 11.23 -2.69 -8.98
CA MET A 12 11.02 -1.37 -9.57
C MET A 12 12.20 -0.46 -9.31
N ARG A 13 12.80 0.01 -10.40
CA ARG A 13 13.90 0.98 -10.41
C ARG A 13 13.47 2.24 -11.14
N PHE A 14 13.68 3.38 -10.52
CA PHE A 14 13.49 4.68 -11.15
C PHE A 14 14.84 5.26 -11.51
N THR A 15 15.14 5.26 -12.80
CA THR A 15 16.36 5.86 -13.33
C THR A 15 16.12 7.33 -13.63
N ARG A 16 16.87 8.23 -12.98
CA ARG A 16 16.85 9.66 -13.34
C ARG A 16 17.40 9.82 -14.75
N ARG A 17 16.58 10.31 -15.67
CA ARG A 17 17.09 10.70 -17.00
C ARG A 17 17.96 11.92 -16.84
N LEU A 18 19.24 11.79 -17.21
CA LEU A 18 20.17 12.92 -17.29
C LEU A 18 19.61 13.93 -18.30
N THR A 19 19.62 15.20 -17.92
CA THR A 19 19.36 16.31 -18.85
C THR A 19 20.40 16.35 -19.96
N ILE A 20 20.12 17.02 -21.08
CA ILE A 20 21.07 17.15 -22.21
C ILE A 20 22.40 17.75 -21.73
N GLY A 21 22.34 18.75 -20.82
CA GLY A 21 23.54 19.36 -20.23
C GLY A 21 24.37 18.38 -19.37
N GLU A 22 23.70 17.54 -18.55
CA GLU A 22 24.38 16.51 -17.74
C GLU A 22 25.03 15.42 -18.62
N ARG A 23 24.41 15.09 -19.78
CA ARG A 23 25.00 14.17 -20.77
C ARG A 23 26.25 14.75 -21.43
N LEU A 24 26.21 16.02 -21.80
CA LEU A 24 27.37 16.72 -22.38
C LEU A 24 28.49 16.89 -21.34
N ALA A 25 28.17 17.24 -20.09
CA ALA A 25 29.15 17.28 -19.01
C ALA A 25 29.81 15.91 -18.73
N GLY A 26 29.03 14.81 -18.89
CA GLY A 26 29.54 13.42 -18.81
C GLY A 26 30.57 13.08 -19.87
N MET A 27 30.48 13.65 -21.07
CA MET A 27 31.46 13.45 -22.15
C MET A 27 32.79 14.17 -21.88
N VAL A 28 32.83 15.14 -20.96
CA VAL A 28 34.03 15.91 -20.58
C VAL A 28 34.58 15.45 -19.21
N GLY A 29 34.17 14.28 -18.71
CA GLY A 29 34.67 13.71 -17.46
C GLY A 29 34.07 14.27 -16.18
N ALA A 30 33.09 15.19 -16.26
CA ALA A 30 32.34 15.77 -15.13
C ALA A 30 30.97 15.08 -14.95
N GLY A 31 30.80 13.85 -15.41
CA GLY A 31 29.53 13.12 -15.42
C GLY A 31 29.10 12.68 -14.03
N GLY A 32 27.94 13.15 -13.57
CA GLY A 32 27.30 12.61 -12.40
C GLY A 32 26.84 11.16 -12.65
N GLU A 33 27.05 10.28 -11.67
CA GLU A 33 26.55 8.92 -11.70
C GLU A 33 25.03 8.92 -11.90
N THR A 34 24.53 8.05 -12.79
CA THR A 34 23.10 7.78 -12.91
C THR A 34 22.62 7.16 -11.60
N ARG A 35 21.90 7.93 -10.80
CA ARG A 35 21.40 7.46 -9.51
C ARG A 35 20.06 6.76 -9.72
N ASP A 36 20.06 5.44 -9.61
CA ASP A 36 18.86 4.61 -9.66
C ASP A 36 18.26 4.44 -8.28
N VAL A 37 16.99 4.87 -8.11
CA VAL A 37 16.22 4.59 -6.91
C VAL A 37 15.65 3.18 -6.99
N ARG A 38 16.08 2.27 -6.12
CA ARG A 38 15.52 0.92 -5.99
C ARG A 38 14.30 0.95 -5.07
N ALA A 39 13.13 1.32 -5.63
CA ALA A 39 11.92 1.47 -4.86
C ALA A 39 11.30 0.14 -4.40
N VAL A 40 11.44 -0.92 -5.21
CA VAL A 40 11.00 -2.29 -4.89
C VAL A 40 12.07 -3.25 -5.40
N GLU A 41 12.42 -4.24 -4.59
CA GLU A 41 13.47 -5.20 -4.92
C GLU A 41 13.04 -6.64 -4.63
N ARG A 42 12.77 -7.39 -5.70
CA ARG A 42 12.47 -8.83 -5.71
C ARG A 42 11.38 -9.23 -4.69
N VAL A 43 10.28 -8.47 -4.66
CA VAL A 43 9.16 -8.74 -3.76
C VAL A 43 8.24 -9.79 -4.36
N SER A 44 8.01 -10.86 -3.58
CA SER A 44 6.99 -11.89 -3.86
C SER A 44 5.98 -11.92 -2.73
N LEU A 45 4.71 -11.71 -3.06
CA LEU A 45 3.58 -11.68 -2.13
C LEU A 45 2.35 -12.30 -2.76
N SER A 46 1.53 -12.96 -1.94
CA SER A 46 0.22 -13.45 -2.35
C SER A 46 -0.88 -12.92 -1.44
N VAL A 47 -2.04 -12.60 -2.01
CA VAL A 47 -3.26 -12.19 -1.30
C VAL A 47 -4.36 -13.17 -1.65
N MET A 48 -4.97 -13.78 -0.64
CA MET A 48 -6.06 -14.75 -0.81
C MET A 48 -7.39 -14.03 -1.03
N ALA A 49 -8.34 -14.68 -1.68
CA ALA A 49 -9.68 -14.13 -1.85
C ALA A 49 -10.34 -13.86 -0.49
N GLY A 50 -10.96 -12.68 -0.32
CA GLY A 50 -11.58 -12.22 0.93
C GLY A 50 -10.60 -11.77 2.02
N GLU A 51 -9.28 -11.86 1.78
CA GLU A 51 -8.23 -11.43 2.72
C GLU A 51 -7.98 -9.92 2.65
N THR A 52 -7.67 -9.31 3.77
CA THR A 52 -7.00 -8.00 3.82
C THR A 52 -5.55 -8.18 4.22
N LEU A 53 -4.63 -7.92 3.28
CA LEU A 53 -3.19 -7.85 3.53
C LEU A 53 -2.79 -6.42 3.88
N GLY A 54 -2.33 -6.18 5.11
CA GLY A 54 -1.71 -4.92 5.52
C GLY A 54 -0.28 -4.81 4.98
N LEU A 55 0.06 -3.70 4.35
CA LEU A 55 1.43 -3.39 3.92
C LEU A 55 1.96 -2.20 4.71
N VAL A 56 2.95 -2.45 5.57
CA VAL A 56 3.44 -1.49 6.56
C VAL A 56 4.94 -1.25 6.42
N GLY A 57 5.39 -0.07 6.78
CA GLY A 57 6.81 0.33 6.82
C GLY A 57 6.96 1.85 6.87
N GLU A 58 8.18 2.33 7.11
CA GLU A 58 8.48 3.77 7.13
C GLU A 58 8.14 4.47 5.81
N SER A 59 7.97 5.80 5.85
CA SER A 59 7.73 6.60 4.64
C SER A 59 8.88 6.42 3.65
N GLY A 60 8.57 6.31 2.35
CA GLY A 60 9.57 6.13 1.29
C GLY A 60 10.13 4.70 1.14
N CYS A 61 9.71 3.71 1.93
CA CYS A 61 10.21 2.33 1.81
C CYS A 61 9.69 1.55 0.59
N GLY A 62 8.77 2.13 -0.24
CA GLY A 62 8.30 1.52 -1.49
C GLY A 62 6.86 0.99 -1.49
N LYS A 63 6.08 1.13 -0.40
CA LYS A 63 4.69 0.63 -0.26
C LYS A 63 3.76 1.10 -1.39
N THR A 64 3.65 2.42 -1.57
CA THR A 64 2.84 3.03 -2.65
C THR A 64 3.27 2.55 -4.03
N THR A 65 4.58 2.39 -4.26
CA THR A 65 5.11 1.86 -5.53
C THR A 65 4.66 0.43 -5.76
N LEU A 66 4.76 -0.42 -4.74
CA LEU A 66 4.30 -1.81 -4.80
C LEU A 66 2.78 -1.89 -5.02
N GLY A 67 2.00 -1.05 -4.31
CA GLY A 67 0.55 -0.94 -4.51
C GLY A 67 0.18 -0.50 -5.93
N ARG A 68 0.87 0.49 -6.50
CA ARG A 68 0.65 0.93 -7.89
C ARG A 68 1.00 -0.14 -8.92
N ILE A 69 2.00 -0.98 -8.65
CA ILE A 69 2.31 -2.14 -9.51
C ILE A 69 1.18 -3.17 -9.42
N ALA A 70 0.73 -3.52 -8.22
CA ALA A 70 -0.40 -4.42 -8.01
C ALA A 70 -1.69 -3.89 -8.66
N ALA A 71 -1.90 -2.56 -8.66
CA ALA A 71 -3.03 -1.90 -9.31
C ALA A 71 -2.96 -1.87 -10.85
N GLY A 72 -1.81 -2.23 -11.43
CA GLY A 72 -1.58 -2.07 -12.87
C GLY A 72 -1.47 -0.60 -13.32
N ILE A 73 -1.02 0.29 -12.42
CA ILE A 73 -0.74 1.71 -12.71
C ILE A 73 0.72 1.89 -13.12
N LEU A 74 1.63 1.12 -12.48
CA LEU A 74 3.05 1.13 -12.80
C LEU A 74 3.47 -0.25 -13.33
N LYS A 75 4.18 -0.26 -14.45
CA LYS A 75 4.83 -1.48 -14.95
C LYS A 75 6.10 -1.72 -14.15
N PRO A 76 6.29 -2.90 -13.54
CA PRO A 76 7.53 -3.24 -12.86
C PRO A 76 8.69 -3.31 -13.85
N THR A 77 9.93 -3.06 -13.38
CA THR A 77 11.17 -3.25 -14.16
C THR A 77 11.58 -4.72 -14.22
N GLY A 78 11.08 -5.55 -13.31
CA GLY A 78 11.27 -7.01 -13.27
C GLY A 78 10.11 -7.67 -12.55
N GLY A 79 9.88 -8.94 -12.84
CA GLY A 79 8.77 -9.70 -12.27
C GLY A 79 7.40 -9.34 -12.86
N ALA A 80 6.33 -9.79 -12.20
CA ALA A 80 4.96 -9.59 -12.66
C ALA A 80 3.94 -9.49 -11.50
N ALA A 81 2.85 -8.72 -11.74
CA ALA A 81 1.63 -8.74 -10.92
C ALA A 81 0.56 -9.52 -11.67
N LEU A 82 -0.05 -10.49 -11.01
CA LEU A 82 -1.03 -11.42 -11.59
C LEU A 82 -2.31 -11.41 -10.74
N ILE A 83 -3.46 -11.40 -11.40
CA ILE A 83 -4.78 -11.66 -10.79
C ILE A 83 -5.36 -12.94 -11.37
N ASP A 84 -5.69 -13.92 -10.53
CA ASP A 84 -6.05 -15.28 -10.95
C ASP A 84 -5.09 -15.85 -12.00
N GLY A 85 -3.78 -15.71 -11.77
CA GLY A 85 -2.74 -16.17 -12.66
C GLY A 85 -2.58 -15.38 -13.97
N LYS A 86 -3.41 -14.36 -14.24
CA LYS A 86 -3.35 -13.51 -15.44
C LYS A 86 -2.66 -12.19 -15.16
N PRO A 87 -1.79 -11.71 -16.06
CA PRO A 87 -1.10 -10.42 -15.87
C PRO A 87 -2.09 -9.26 -15.71
N VAL A 88 -1.81 -8.37 -14.75
CA VAL A 88 -2.58 -7.12 -14.56
C VAL A 88 -2.28 -6.09 -15.64
N MET A 89 -1.07 -6.15 -16.22
CA MET A 89 -0.62 -5.24 -17.28
C MET A 89 -0.14 -5.99 -18.52
N SER A 90 -0.30 -5.37 -19.69
CA SER A 90 0.29 -5.87 -20.93
C SER A 90 1.81 -5.71 -20.93
N GLY A 91 2.49 -6.57 -21.70
CA GLY A 91 3.89 -6.38 -22.06
C GLY A 91 4.08 -5.22 -23.07
N GLY A 92 5.34 -5.05 -23.49
CA GLY A 92 5.70 -4.13 -24.57
C GLY A 92 6.08 -2.71 -24.12
N ARG A 93 6.31 -1.84 -25.12
CA ARG A 93 6.82 -0.46 -24.95
C ARG A 93 5.77 0.50 -24.35
N HIS A 94 4.50 0.25 -24.62
CA HIS A 94 3.36 1.04 -24.12
C HIS A 94 2.44 0.11 -23.31
N PRO A 95 2.78 -0.17 -22.05
CA PRO A 95 1.99 -1.08 -21.23
C PRO A 95 0.61 -0.48 -20.91
N ARG A 96 -0.41 -1.33 -20.93
CA ARG A 96 -1.79 -0.95 -20.59
C ARG A 96 -2.30 -1.86 -19.48
N LYS A 97 -3.13 -1.33 -18.62
CA LYS A 97 -3.88 -2.12 -17.65
C LYS A 97 -4.86 -3.03 -18.38
N LEU A 98 -4.82 -4.34 -18.06
CA LEU A 98 -5.63 -5.36 -18.74
C LEU A 98 -6.93 -5.71 -18.03
N THR A 99 -7.13 -5.20 -16.81
CA THR A 99 -8.28 -5.59 -15.99
C THR A 99 -8.87 -4.41 -15.22
N THR A 100 -10.20 -4.39 -15.08
CA THR A 100 -10.94 -3.50 -14.20
C THR A 100 -11.18 -4.10 -12.82
N ARG A 101 -10.84 -5.38 -12.61
CA ARG A 101 -11.04 -6.14 -11.36
C ARG A 101 -10.21 -5.60 -10.19
N VAL A 102 -9.18 -4.79 -10.46
CA VAL A 102 -8.36 -4.14 -9.44
C VAL A 102 -8.64 -2.65 -9.44
N GLN A 103 -9.10 -2.11 -8.33
CA GLN A 103 -9.35 -0.69 -8.15
C GLN A 103 -8.52 -0.12 -7.00
N THR A 104 -8.36 1.22 -6.97
CA THR A 104 -7.51 1.90 -5.98
C THR A 104 -8.24 3.06 -5.35
N VAL A 105 -8.16 3.14 -4.02
CA VAL A 105 -8.45 4.32 -3.22
C VAL A 105 -7.11 4.98 -2.90
N PHE A 106 -6.94 6.23 -3.34
CA PHE A 106 -5.68 6.98 -3.20
C PHE A 106 -5.61 7.73 -1.88
N GLN A 107 -4.40 8.07 -1.46
CA GLN A 107 -4.07 8.78 -0.24
C GLN A 107 -4.73 10.17 -0.17
N ASP A 108 -4.73 10.92 -1.28
CA ASP A 108 -5.33 12.25 -1.34
C ASP A 108 -6.67 12.21 -2.09
N PRO A 109 -7.80 12.33 -1.36
CA PRO A 109 -9.11 12.36 -1.97
C PRO A 109 -9.34 13.62 -2.81
N PHE A 110 -8.62 14.73 -2.53
CA PHE A 110 -8.73 15.96 -3.32
C PHE A 110 -8.13 15.78 -4.71
N ALA A 111 -6.92 15.24 -4.80
CA ALA A 111 -6.25 14.99 -6.07
C ALA A 111 -6.90 13.84 -6.87
N SER A 112 -7.61 12.93 -6.19
CA SER A 112 -8.22 11.75 -6.83
C SER A 112 -9.56 12.02 -7.51
N LEU A 113 -10.30 13.07 -7.10
CA LEU A 113 -11.62 13.42 -7.65
C LEU A 113 -11.49 14.64 -8.55
N ASN A 114 -12.03 14.58 -9.79
CA ASN A 114 -12.00 15.71 -10.69
C ASN A 114 -12.90 16.84 -10.14
N PRO A 115 -12.35 18.01 -9.71
CA PRO A 115 -13.11 19.05 -9.04
C PRO A 115 -14.13 19.75 -9.96
N ARG A 116 -14.04 19.55 -11.27
CA ARG A 116 -14.94 20.13 -12.27
C ARG A 116 -16.11 19.24 -12.63
N ARG A 117 -16.20 18.04 -12.06
CA ARG A 117 -17.30 17.09 -12.32
C ARG A 117 -18.14 16.89 -11.06
N GLN A 118 -19.44 16.70 -11.27
CA GLN A 118 -20.36 16.33 -10.20
C GLN A 118 -20.06 14.93 -9.67
N VAL A 119 -20.34 14.69 -8.40
CA VAL A 119 -20.10 13.41 -7.72
C VAL A 119 -20.78 12.24 -8.43
N GLY A 120 -22.01 12.43 -8.90
CA GLY A 120 -22.73 11.40 -9.64
C GLY A 120 -22.00 10.97 -10.93
N VAL A 121 -21.46 11.94 -11.66
CA VAL A 121 -20.67 11.67 -12.88
C VAL A 121 -19.38 10.92 -12.52
N ILE A 122 -18.68 11.33 -11.43
CA ILE A 122 -17.43 10.69 -10.96
C ILE A 122 -17.65 9.23 -10.62
N ILE A 123 -18.79 8.89 -9.98
CA ILE A 123 -19.09 7.50 -9.58
C ILE A 123 -19.55 6.67 -10.78
N ALA A 124 -20.37 7.24 -11.68
CA ALA A 124 -20.98 6.51 -12.80
C ALA A 124 -20.07 6.34 -14.03
N GLU A 125 -19.08 7.22 -14.22
CA GLU A 125 -18.23 7.25 -15.44
C GLU A 125 -17.54 5.89 -15.70
N GLY A 126 -16.92 5.32 -14.71
CA GLY A 126 -16.26 4.02 -14.83
C GLY A 126 -17.23 2.90 -15.20
N PRO A 127 -18.29 2.66 -14.40
CA PRO A 127 -19.30 1.65 -14.68
C PRO A 127 -19.94 1.76 -16.06
N ILE A 128 -20.26 2.98 -16.51
CA ILE A 128 -20.82 3.20 -17.86
C ILE A 128 -19.78 2.88 -18.93
N THR A 129 -18.57 3.42 -18.81
CA THR A 129 -17.49 3.26 -19.80
C THR A 129 -17.11 1.79 -20.00
N HIS A 130 -17.19 0.99 -18.94
CA HIS A 130 -16.87 -0.44 -18.97
C HIS A 130 -18.10 -1.34 -19.15
N GLY A 131 -19.28 -0.77 -19.41
CA GLY A 131 -20.49 -1.53 -19.72
C GLY A 131 -21.08 -2.30 -18.54
N LEU A 132 -20.74 -1.93 -17.29
CA LEU A 132 -21.30 -2.54 -16.07
C LEU A 132 -22.75 -2.10 -15.84
N ILE A 133 -23.08 -0.88 -16.27
CA ILE A 133 -24.42 -0.31 -16.24
C ILE A 133 -24.69 0.46 -17.53
N ARG A 134 -25.98 0.63 -17.85
CA ARG A 134 -26.43 1.55 -18.92
C ARG A 134 -26.52 2.98 -18.36
N ALA A 135 -26.43 3.98 -19.22
CA ALA A 135 -26.48 5.40 -18.83
C ALA A 135 -27.80 5.77 -18.13
N GLU A 136 -28.92 5.16 -18.54
CA GLU A 136 -30.24 5.39 -17.97
C GLU A 136 -30.34 4.92 -16.50
N ALA A 137 -29.59 3.87 -16.12
CA ALA A 137 -29.55 3.34 -14.76
C ALA A 137 -28.58 4.08 -13.84
N ALA A 138 -27.82 5.05 -14.37
CA ALA A 138 -26.75 5.71 -13.62
C ALA A 138 -27.26 6.44 -12.36
N ARG A 139 -28.43 7.09 -12.43
CA ARG A 139 -28.98 7.85 -11.32
C ARG A 139 -29.27 6.95 -10.12
N GLU A 140 -29.96 5.86 -10.34
CA GLU A 140 -30.30 4.89 -9.29
C GLU A 140 -29.05 4.20 -8.74
N TYR A 141 -28.16 3.79 -9.63
CA TYR A 141 -26.87 3.17 -9.25
C TYR A 141 -26.00 4.06 -8.37
N VAL A 142 -25.89 5.34 -8.71
CA VAL A 142 -25.16 6.34 -7.91
C VAL A 142 -25.83 6.56 -6.56
N ALA A 143 -27.16 6.66 -6.54
CA ALA A 143 -27.92 6.83 -5.30
C ALA A 143 -27.67 5.66 -4.33
N ASP A 144 -27.68 4.41 -4.83
CA ASP A 144 -27.35 3.22 -4.04
C ASP A 144 -25.92 3.30 -3.47
N TRP A 145 -24.92 3.65 -4.27
CA TRP A 145 -23.54 3.75 -3.80
C TRP A 145 -23.33 4.89 -2.80
N LEU A 146 -23.99 6.05 -2.98
CA LEU A 146 -23.94 7.12 -1.99
C LEU A 146 -24.56 6.67 -0.67
N GLY A 147 -25.70 6.00 -0.71
CA GLY A 147 -26.34 5.41 0.48
C GLY A 147 -25.42 4.40 1.19
N ARG A 148 -24.77 3.49 0.46
CA ARG A 148 -23.82 2.48 1.00
C ARG A 148 -22.63 3.11 1.73
N VAL A 149 -22.18 4.29 1.30
CA VAL A 149 -21.09 5.00 1.98
C VAL A 149 -21.60 6.03 3.01
N GLY A 150 -22.89 5.99 3.35
CA GLY A 150 -23.51 6.85 4.34
C GLY A 150 -23.57 8.33 3.93
N LEU A 151 -23.80 8.58 2.65
CA LEU A 151 -24.02 9.91 2.08
C LEU A 151 -25.43 10.00 1.49
N ASP A 152 -26.00 11.22 1.54
CA ASP A 152 -27.31 11.52 0.95
C ASP A 152 -27.24 11.31 -0.58
N PRO A 153 -28.17 10.56 -1.19
CA PRO A 153 -28.28 10.41 -2.65
C PRO A 153 -28.36 11.74 -3.41
N ASP A 154 -28.96 12.78 -2.86
CA ASP A 154 -29.06 14.10 -3.47
C ASP A 154 -27.69 14.79 -3.64
N PHE A 155 -26.66 14.30 -2.98
CA PHE A 155 -25.30 14.78 -3.15
C PHE A 155 -24.70 14.45 -4.52
N ALA A 156 -25.35 13.61 -5.32
CA ALA A 156 -24.94 13.28 -6.68
C ALA A 156 -24.74 14.51 -7.58
N THR A 157 -25.51 15.58 -7.37
CA THR A 157 -25.45 16.81 -8.16
C THR A 157 -24.41 17.81 -7.70
N ARG A 158 -23.78 17.58 -6.52
CA ARG A 158 -22.77 18.46 -5.94
C ARG A 158 -21.38 18.17 -6.51
N TYR A 159 -20.47 19.14 -6.32
CA TYR A 159 -19.08 19.07 -6.74
C TYR A 159 -18.16 18.69 -5.56
N PRO A 160 -17.00 18.04 -5.79
CA PRO A 160 -16.10 17.60 -4.72
C PRO A 160 -15.68 18.69 -3.74
N HIS A 161 -15.51 19.94 -4.17
CA HIS A 161 -15.11 21.04 -3.31
C HIS A 161 -16.17 21.42 -2.26
N GLN A 162 -17.43 20.98 -2.39
CA GLN A 162 -18.53 21.23 -1.45
C GLN A 162 -18.59 20.22 -0.30
N PHE A 163 -17.64 19.31 -0.18
CA PHE A 163 -17.60 18.23 0.80
C PHE A 163 -16.42 18.35 1.75
N SER A 164 -16.59 17.84 2.98
CA SER A 164 -15.49 17.66 3.93
C SER A 164 -14.49 16.59 3.46
N GLY A 165 -13.29 16.55 4.05
CA GLY A 165 -12.27 15.53 3.73
C GLY A 165 -12.78 14.09 3.87
N GLY A 166 -13.49 13.79 4.97
CA GLY A 166 -14.08 12.47 5.20
C GLY A 166 -15.20 12.11 4.21
N GLN A 167 -16.04 13.09 3.83
CA GLN A 167 -17.07 12.88 2.81
C GLN A 167 -16.42 12.61 1.43
N ARG A 168 -15.38 13.35 1.06
CA ARG A 168 -14.63 13.08 -0.19
C ARG A 168 -13.99 11.70 -0.20
N GLN A 169 -13.46 11.26 0.94
CA GLN A 169 -12.91 9.91 1.07
C GLN A 169 -13.99 8.85 0.86
N ARG A 170 -15.19 9.04 1.42
CA ARG A 170 -16.33 8.15 1.19
C ARG A 170 -16.75 8.13 -0.30
N ILE A 171 -16.73 9.27 -0.99
CA ILE A 171 -16.98 9.36 -2.43
C ILE A 171 -15.90 8.60 -3.22
N ALA A 172 -14.63 8.73 -2.85
CA ALA A 172 -13.52 8.00 -3.48
C ALA A 172 -13.66 6.47 -3.30
N ILE A 173 -14.11 6.03 -2.12
CA ILE A 173 -14.43 4.62 -1.85
C ILE A 173 -15.61 4.17 -2.73
N ALA A 174 -16.71 4.94 -2.76
CA ALA A 174 -17.88 4.64 -3.60
C ALA A 174 -17.49 4.50 -5.08
N ARG A 175 -16.71 5.44 -5.62
CA ARG A 175 -16.21 5.39 -6.99
C ARG A 175 -15.41 4.11 -7.28
N ALA A 176 -14.52 3.73 -6.38
CA ALA A 176 -13.70 2.53 -6.56
C ALA A 176 -14.56 1.25 -6.52
N LEU A 177 -15.49 1.17 -5.55
CA LEU A 177 -16.35 0.00 -5.35
C LEU A 177 -17.48 -0.10 -6.39
N ALA A 178 -17.92 1.02 -6.99
CA ALA A 178 -18.87 1.03 -8.07
C ALA A 178 -18.39 0.24 -9.30
N MET A 179 -17.08 0.05 -9.45
CA MET A 179 -16.49 -0.83 -10.47
C MET A 179 -16.63 -2.33 -10.17
N ARG A 180 -17.19 -2.70 -9.01
CA ARG A 180 -17.30 -4.10 -8.51
C ARG A 180 -15.97 -4.86 -8.60
N PRO A 181 -14.90 -4.33 -7.98
CA PRO A 181 -13.58 -4.95 -8.05
C PRO A 181 -13.52 -6.24 -7.24
N ASP A 182 -12.66 -7.17 -7.64
CA ASP A 182 -12.29 -8.33 -6.81
C ASP A 182 -11.18 -7.97 -5.80
N LEU A 183 -10.31 -7.01 -6.16
CA LEU A 183 -9.23 -6.50 -5.32
C LEU A 183 -9.32 -4.98 -5.20
N LEU A 184 -9.34 -4.49 -3.96
CA LEU A 184 -9.23 -3.07 -3.64
C LEU A 184 -7.85 -2.77 -3.04
N ILE A 185 -7.14 -1.80 -3.61
CA ILE A 185 -5.89 -1.30 -3.04
C ILE A 185 -6.18 0.04 -2.37
N CYS A 186 -5.98 0.11 -1.06
CA CYS A 186 -6.14 1.31 -0.25
C CYS A 186 -4.76 1.87 0.07
N ASP A 187 -4.35 2.94 -0.63
CA ASP A 187 -3.05 3.59 -0.43
C ASP A 187 -3.22 4.74 0.56
N GLU A 188 -2.89 4.48 1.84
CA GLU A 188 -3.01 5.42 2.98
C GLU A 188 -4.38 6.14 3.05
N PRO A 189 -5.51 5.41 3.01
CA PRO A 189 -6.83 5.99 2.76
C PRO A 189 -7.35 6.91 3.87
N VAL A 190 -6.69 6.98 5.01
CA VAL A 190 -7.11 7.79 6.17
C VAL A 190 -6.03 8.73 6.69
N ALA A 191 -4.84 8.76 6.08
CA ALA A 191 -3.68 9.50 6.59
C ALA A 191 -3.89 11.03 6.66
N SER A 192 -4.74 11.59 5.80
CA SER A 192 -5.01 13.04 5.72
C SER A 192 -6.26 13.47 6.51
N LEU A 193 -6.84 12.58 7.31
CA LEU A 193 -8.09 12.83 8.05
C LEU A 193 -7.85 12.98 9.54
N ASP A 194 -8.70 13.74 10.21
CA ASP A 194 -8.72 13.83 11.67
C ASP A 194 -9.07 12.48 12.31
N VAL A 195 -8.57 12.21 13.52
CA VAL A 195 -8.67 10.92 14.21
C VAL A 195 -10.13 10.41 14.32
N SER A 196 -11.08 11.31 14.62
CA SER A 196 -12.50 10.94 14.72
C SER A 196 -13.09 10.53 13.37
N ILE A 197 -12.70 11.22 12.30
CA ILE A 197 -13.14 10.93 10.93
C ILE A 197 -12.47 9.67 10.42
N GLN A 198 -11.18 9.44 10.75
CA GLN A 198 -10.48 8.20 10.45
C GLN A 198 -11.26 6.98 10.98
N ALA A 199 -11.68 7.01 12.26
CA ALA A 199 -12.43 5.91 12.84
C ALA A 199 -13.75 5.63 12.10
N GLN A 200 -14.47 6.67 11.68
CA GLN A 200 -15.71 6.53 10.91
C GLN A 200 -15.46 5.90 9.53
N VAL A 201 -14.41 6.35 8.81
CA VAL A 201 -14.06 5.81 7.49
C VAL A 201 -13.57 4.37 7.59
N LEU A 202 -12.81 4.02 8.64
CA LEU A 202 -12.36 2.65 8.88
C LEU A 202 -13.52 1.70 9.20
N ASN A 203 -14.48 2.13 10.03
CA ASN A 203 -15.67 1.32 10.31
C ASN A 203 -16.49 1.09 9.04
N LEU A 204 -16.73 2.13 8.24
CA LEU A 204 -17.38 2.01 6.94
C LEU A 204 -16.63 1.02 6.02
N PHE A 205 -15.29 1.12 5.96
CA PHE A 205 -14.49 0.19 5.17
C PHE A 205 -14.69 -1.27 5.62
N LEU A 206 -14.68 -1.53 6.93
CA LEU A 206 -14.89 -2.88 7.49
C LEU A 206 -16.29 -3.41 7.21
N GLU A 207 -17.31 -2.56 7.28
CA GLU A 207 -18.69 -2.91 6.92
C GLU A 207 -18.81 -3.29 5.44
N LEU A 208 -18.28 -2.45 4.54
CA LEU A 208 -18.29 -2.70 3.11
C LEU A 208 -17.46 -3.94 2.73
N ARG A 209 -16.30 -4.13 3.38
CA ARG A 209 -15.48 -5.33 3.19
C ARG A 209 -16.26 -6.60 3.49
N ARG A 210 -16.97 -6.64 4.62
CA ARG A 210 -17.78 -7.81 5.03
C ARG A 210 -18.96 -8.01 4.08
N ALA A 211 -19.73 -6.94 3.79
CA ALA A 211 -20.90 -6.99 2.95
C ALA A 211 -20.61 -7.45 1.51
N LEU A 212 -19.44 -7.07 0.97
CA LEU A 212 -19.04 -7.34 -0.41
C LEU A 212 -18.01 -8.47 -0.53
N ASN A 213 -17.59 -9.09 0.57
CA ASN A 213 -16.50 -10.09 0.62
C ASN A 213 -15.24 -9.63 -0.12
N LEU A 214 -14.81 -8.38 0.12
CA LEU A 214 -13.71 -7.74 -0.61
C LEU A 214 -12.35 -8.32 -0.23
N THR A 215 -11.52 -8.52 -1.24
CA THR A 215 -10.08 -8.72 -1.06
C THR A 215 -9.40 -7.37 -1.08
N CYS A 216 -8.46 -7.13 -0.14
CA CYS A 216 -7.84 -5.82 -0.01
C CYS A 216 -6.31 -5.90 0.20
N ILE A 217 -5.58 -4.93 -0.36
CA ILE A 217 -4.25 -4.55 0.08
C ILE A 217 -4.38 -3.19 0.76
N PHE A 218 -4.14 -3.15 2.07
CA PHE A 218 -4.27 -1.94 2.88
C PHE A 218 -2.89 -1.39 3.24
N ILE A 219 -2.49 -0.29 2.62
CA ILE A 219 -1.20 0.37 2.82
C ILE A 219 -1.37 1.44 3.88
N SER A 220 -0.55 1.41 4.92
CA SER A 220 -0.49 2.45 5.95
C SER A 220 0.87 2.47 6.62
N HIS A 221 1.24 3.61 7.19
CA HIS A 221 2.33 3.74 8.14
C HIS A 221 1.86 3.64 9.59
N ASP A 222 0.55 3.68 9.83
CA ASP A 222 -0.05 3.52 11.17
C ASP A 222 -0.33 2.04 11.46
N LEU A 223 0.48 1.47 12.33
CA LEU A 223 0.34 0.09 12.81
C LEU A 223 -0.98 -0.13 13.56
N GLY A 224 -1.49 0.86 14.30
CA GLY A 224 -2.76 0.75 15.02
C GLY A 224 -3.93 0.51 14.06
N VAL A 225 -3.96 1.27 12.97
CA VAL A 225 -4.97 1.13 11.89
C VAL A 225 -4.85 -0.25 11.24
N VAL A 226 -3.64 -0.65 10.83
CA VAL A 226 -3.41 -1.92 10.14
C VAL A 226 -3.78 -3.12 11.01
N ARG A 227 -3.48 -3.06 12.31
CA ARG A 227 -3.89 -4.09 13.28
C ARG A 227 -5.40 -4.35 13.26
N HIS A 228 -6.18 -3.30 13.05
CA HIS A 228 -7.63 -3.35 13.14
C HIS A 228 -8.30 -3.87 11.86
N VAL A 229 -7.67 -3.62 10.70
CA VAL A 229 -8.28 -3.92 9.40
C VAL A 229 -7.72 -5.14 8.69
N SER A 230 -6.52 -5.62 9.08
CA SER A 230 -5.78 -6.63 8.32
C SER A 230 -5.80 -8.02 8.95
N ASP A 231 -5.90 -9.05 8.12
CA ASP A 231 -5.79 -10.46 8.51
C ASP A 231 -4.32 -10.88 8.60
N ARG A 232 -3.51 -10.50 7.60
CA ARG A 232 -2.06 -10.68 7.55
C ARG A 232 -1.37 -9.34 7.30
N ILE A 233 -0.11 -9.26 7.71
CA ILE A 233 0.71 -8.05 7.55
C ILE A 233 2.03 -8.42 6.89
N ALA A 234 2.40 -7.62 5.88
CA ALA A 234 3.72 -7.59 5.27
C ALA A 234 4.45 -6.33 5.72
N ILE A 235 5.59 -6.50 6.37
CA ILE A 235 6.46 -5.40 6.81
C ILE A 235 7.50 -5.15 5.72
N MET A 236 7.55 -3.91 5.23
CA MET A 236 8.44 -3.49 4.14
C MET A 236 9.51 -2.52 4.64
N TYR A 237 10.75 -2.77 4.30
CA TYR A 237 11.90 -1.91 4.60
C TYR A 237 12.80 -1.74 3.35
N LEU A 238 13.05 -0.51 2.94
CA LEU A 238 13.89 -0.16 1.78
C LEU A 238 13.71 -1.10 0.57
N GLY A 239 12.46 -1.18 0.09
CA GLY A 239 12.10 -1.95 -1.11
C GLY A 239 11.91 -3.45 -0.92
N ARG A 240 12.13 -4.02 0.27
CA ARG A 240 12.06 -5.46 0.54
C ARG A 240 11.04 -5.79 1.61
N ILE A 241 10.42 -6.97 1.51
CA ILE A 241 9.62 -7.52 2.62
C ILE A 241 10.59 -8.18 3.60
N VAL A 242 10.53 -7.74 4.85
CA VAL A 242 11.39 -8.23 5.92
C VAL A 242 10.69 -9.21 6.86
N GLU A 243 9.36 -9.09 6.98
CA GLU A 243 8.53 -10.01 7.76
C GLU A 243 7.11 -10.07 7.18
N LEU A 244 6.50 -11.25 7.17
CA LEU A 244 5.13 -11.48 6.71
C LEU A 244 4.49 -12.53 7.60
N GLY A 245 3.26 -12.29 8.06
CA GLY A 245 2.54 -13.27 8.89
C GLY A 245 1.15 -12.78 9.29
N PRO A 246 0.39 -13.63 10.01
CA PRO A 246 -0.88 -13.24 10.61
C PRO A 246 -0.73 -12.01 11.50
N THR A 247 -1.69 -11.10 11.44
CA THR A 247 -1.66 -9.85 12.23
C THR A 247 -1.36 -10.13 13.69
N ARG A 248 -2.04 -11.11 14.29
CA ARG A 248 -1.82 -11.48 15.69
C ARG A 248 -0.36 -11.91 15.97
N ALA A 249 0.23 -12.72 15.08
CA ALA A 249 1.61 -13.19 15.25
C ALA A 249 2.62 -12.04 15.21
N ILE A 250 2.48 -11.14 14.23
CA ILE A 250 3.34 -9.95 14.08
C ILE A 250 3.29 -9.05 15.32
N TYR A 251 2.09 -8.84 15.93
CA TYR A 251 1.96 -7.97 17.11
C TYR A 251 2.38 -8.62 18.42
N VAL A 252 2.23 -9.94 18.56
CA VAL A 252 2.54 -10.65 19.82
C VAL A 252 3.99 -11.13 19.85
N GLN A 253 4.51 -11.60 18.71
CA GLN A 253 5.85 -12.16 18.58
C GLN A 253 6.54 -11.69 17.28
N PRO A 254 6.83 -10.39 17.15
CA PRO A 254 7.59 -9.88 16.01
C PRO A 254 8.97 -10.52 15.98
N LYS A 255 9.41 -10.98 14.82
CA LYS A 255 10.69 -11.69 14.68
C LYS A 255 11.78 -10.78 14.14
N HIS A 256 11.49 -9.99 13.11
CA HIS A 256 12.49 -9.10 12.57
C HIS A 256 12.78 -7.93 13.55
N PRO A 257 14.03 -7.57 13.84
CA PRO A 257 14.37 -6.46 14.74
C PRO A 257 13.76 -5.11 14.30
N TYR A 258 13.59 -4.89 13.01
CA TYR A 258 12.87 -3.71 12.51
C TYR A 258 11.40 -3.71 12.90
N THR A 259 10.71 -4.86 12.79
CA THR A 259 9.31 -4.99 13.22
C THR A 259 9.15 -4.72 14.70
N GLN A 260 10.08 -5.21 15.52
CA GLN A 260 10.12 -4.96 16.97
C GLN A 260 10.24 -3.46 17.25
N ALA A 261 11.20 -2.79 16.61
CA ALA A 261 11.42 -1.36 16.77
C ALA A 261 10.21 -0.53 16.27
N LEU A 262 9.57 -0.91 15.18
CA LEU A 262 8.33 -0.28 14.70
C LEU A 262 7.19 -0.38 15.72
N LEU A 263 6.99 -1.56 16.32
CA LEU A 263 5.94 -1.79 17.31
C LEU A 263 6.22 -1.10 18.65
N GLU A 264 7.49 -0.94 19.02
CA GLU A 264 7.91 -0.19 20.21
C GLU A 264 7.69 1.33 20.02
N SER A 265 7.77 1.83 18.80
CA SER A 265 7.54 3.24 18.48
C SER A 265 6.05 3.65 18.48
N VAL A 266 5.13 2.69 18.59
CA VAL A 266 3.70 2.99 18.69
C VAL A 266 3.34 3.42 20.11
N PRO A 267 2.76 4.62 20.32
CA PRO A 267 2.34 5.06 21.64
C PRO A 267 1.30 4.12 22.25
N LYS A 268 1.61 3.51 23.39
CA LYS A 268 0.68 2.64 24.12
C LYS A 268 -0.05 3.46 25.17
N LEU A 269 -1.36 3.70 25.01
CA LEU A 269 -2.20 4.24 26.06
C LEU A 269 -2.33 3.20 27.18
N ARG A 270 -1.51 3.28 28.22
CA ARG A 270 -1.68 2.47 29.43
C ARG A 270 -2.52 3.20 30.45
N ARG A 271 -3.74 2.72 30.67
CA ARG A 271 -4.51 2.93 31.90
C ARG A 271 -3.83 2.12 33.04
N ARG A 272 -2.83 2.69 33.68
CA ARG A 272 -2.36 2.14 34.95
C ARG A 272 -2.07 3.28 35.92
N ARG A 273 -2.83 3.32 37.03
CA ARG A 273 -2.48 4.06 38.24
C ARG A 273 -1.13 3.52 38.72
N GLY A 274 -0.07 4.36 38.76
CA GLY A 274 1.21 4.07 39.43
C GLY A 274 2.25 3.26 38.64
N GLY A 275 2.22 3.18 37.31
CA GLY A 275 3.26 2.48 36.52
C GLY A 275 4.34 3.41 35.95
N ALA A 276 5.59 2.95 35.92
CA ALA A 276 6.74 3.65 35.34
C ALA A 276 6.44 4.17 33.94
N ARG A 277 6.93 5.38 33.62
CA ARG A 277 6.89 5.97 32.28
C ARG A 277 7.50 4.97 31.30
N HIS A 278 6.77 4.60 30.27
CA HIS A 278 7.35 3.86 29.14
C HIS A 278 8.17 4.87 28.36
N ASP A 279 9.48 4.71 28.39
CA ASP A 279 10.37 5.49 27.54
C ASP A 279 10.02 5.16 26.07
N PHE A 280 9.57 6.17 25.35
CA PHE A 280 9.45 6.12 23.89
C PHE A 280 10.86 5.91 23.32
N ARG A 281 11.09 4.77 22.68
CA ARG A 281 12.35 4.49 21.98
C ARG A 281 12.14 4.61 20.48
N PRO A 282 12.51 5.73 19.88
CA PRO A 282 12.50 5.83 18.43
C PRO A 282 13.47 4.82 17.82
N ILE A 283 13.19 4.41 16.59
CA ILE A 283 14.12 3.53 15.87
C ILE A 283 15.45 4.27 15.71
N ALA A 284 16.53 3.69 16.25
CA ALA A 284 17.85 4.31 16.24
C ALA A 284 18.39 4.53 14.83
N GLY A 285 19.10 5.63 14.62
CA GLY A 285 19.73 5.99 13.35
C GLY A 285 18.77 6.52 12.28
N GLU A 286 19.34 7.18 11.28
CA GLU A 286 18.59 7.70 10.14
C GLU A 286 18.23 6.61 9.14
N LEU A 287 17.13 6.80 8.42
CA LEU A 287 16.74 5.90 7.32
C LEU A 287 17.79 6.01 6.20
N PRO A 288 18.45 4.91 5.81
CA PRO A 288 19.41 4.95 4.70
C PRO A 288 18.74 5.37 3.40
N SER A 289 19.52 6.03 2.54
CA SER A 289 19.01 6.51 1.25
C SER A 289 18.63 5.35 0.32
N PRO A 290 17.45 5.37 -0.31
CA PRO A 290 17.06 4.39 -1.32
C PRO A 290 17.89 4.49 -2.62
N LEU A 291 18.69 5.58 -2.77
CA LEU A 291 19.64 5.74 -3.87
C LEU A 291 20.91 4.90 -3.68
N ALA A 292 21.30 4.65 -2.43
CA ALA A 292 22.45 3.86 -2.06
C ALA A 292 22.07 2.96 -0.86
N PRO A 293 21.25 1.92 -1.07
CA PRO A 293 20.85 1.05 0.01
C PRO A 293 22.08 0.29 0.54
N PRO A 294 22.13 0.03 1.87
CA PRO A 294 23.20 -0.74 2.47
C PRO A 294 23.35 -2.11 1.81
N SER A 295 24.60 -2.62 1.74
CA SER A 295 24.87 -3.99 1.28
C SER A 295 24.27 -5.01 2.27
N GLY A 296 24.05 -6.23 1.81
CA GLY A 296 23.51 -7.31 2.64
C GLY A 296 22.09 -7.04 3.15
N CYS A 297 21.89 -7.17 4.47
CA CYS A 297 20.64 -6.81 5.12
C CYS A 297 20.49 -5.28 5.18
N HIS A 298 19.49 -4.71 4.52
CA HIS A 298 19.31 -3.25 4.48
C HIS A 298 19.12 -2.61 5.86
N PHE A 299 18.67 -3.38 6.86
CA PHE A 299 18.47 -2.88 8.22
C PHE A 299 19.73 -2.95 9.10
N HIS A 300 20.82 -3.59 8.65
CA HIS A 300 22.01 -3.82 9.48
C HIS A 300 22.60 -2.54 10.14
N PRO A 301 22.58 -1.33 9.51
CA PRO A 301 23.14 -0.14 10.14
C PRO A 301 22.33 0.34 11.37
N ARG A 302 21.06 -0.06 11.46
CA ARG A 302 20.13 0.33 12.54
C ARG A 302 19.77 -0.85 13.45
N CYS A 303 20.30 -2.06 13.17
CA CYS A 303 19.95 -3.28 13.87
C CYS A 303 20.82 -3.46 15.14
N PRO A 304 20.21 -3.56 16.33
CA PRO A 304 20.96 -3.82 17.55
C PRO A 304 21.60 -5.21 17.60
N HIS A 305 21.18 -6.12 16.71
CA HIS A 305 21.67 -7.50 16.61
C HIS A 305 22.46 -7.74 15.33
N ALA A 306 23.03 -6.67 14.73
CA ALA A 306 23.78 -6.81 13.50
C ALA A 306 25.03 -7.69 13.68
N MET A 307 25.17 -8.67 12.79
CA MET A 307 26.33 -9.57 12.68
C MET A 307 27.14 -9.23 11.43
N GLU A 308 28.39 -9.71 11.35
CA GLU A 308 29.23 -9.50 10.17
C GLU A 308 28.56 -9.98 8.87
N ARG A 309 27.92 -11.14 8.92
CA ARG A 309 27.13 -11.69 7.81
C ARG A 309 26.04 -10.72 7.31
N CYS A 310 25.42 -9.93 8.22
CA CYS A 310 24.39 -8.96 7.84
C CYS A 310 24.92 -7.84 6.93
N ARG A 311 26.21 -7.57 6.94
CA ARG A 311 26.82 -6.51 6.13
C ARG A 311 27.08 -6.94 4.69
N VAL A 312 27.25 -8.25 4.46
CA VAL A 312 27.67 -8.78 3.16
C VAL A 312 26.58 -9.61 2.48
N GLU A 313 25.74 -10.32 3.24
CA GLU A 313 24.75 -11.25 2.70
C GLU A 313 23.32 -10.72 2.93
N THR A 314 22.51 -10.74 1.86
CA THR A 314 21.08 -10.42 1.93
C THR A 314 20.31 -11.62 2.48
N PRO A 315 19.59 -11.47 3.62
CA PRO A 315 18.77 -12.56 4.15
C PRO A 315 17.59 -12.86 3.21
N ALA A 316 17.38 -14.14 2.92
CA ALA A 316 16.19 -14.59 2.21
C ALA A 316 14.97 -14.60 3.12
N LEU A 317 13.79 -14.32 2.57
CA LEU A 317 12.52 -14.47 3.29
C LEU A 317 12.23 -15.96 3.47
N ARG A 318 12.32 -16.47 4.70
CA ARG A 318 12.18 -17.90 5.04
C ARG A 318 11.05 -18.14 6.03
N PRO A 319 10.31 -19.26 5.92
CA PRO A 319 9.33 -19.64 6.93
C PRO A 319 10.03 -19.97 8.25
N ILE A 320 9.49 -19.46 9.36
CA ILE A 320 9.94 -19.72 10.73
C ILE A 320 8.85 -20.35 11.59
N ALA A 321 7.60 -20.26 11.14
CA ALA A 321 6.43 -20.93 11.66
C ALA A 321 5.47 -21.23 10.51
N ALA A 322 4.39 -21.96 10.78
CA ALA A 322 3.42 -22.37 9.75
C ALA A 322 2.96 -21.23 8.83
N ASP A 323 2.73 -20.02 9.41
CA ASP A 323 2.17 -18.88 8.68
C ASP A 323 3.02 -17.60 8.78
N GLN A 324 4.26 -17.68 9.33
CA GLN A 324 5.14 -16.53 9.52
C GLN A 324 6.47 -16.74 8.81
N THR A 325 6.86 -15.75 8.01
CA THR A 325 8.14 -15.72 7.29
C THR A 325 8.95 -14.48 7.68
N VAL A 326 10.27 -14.61 7.74
CA VAL A 326 11.19 -13.53 8.11
C VAL A 326 12.45 -13.54 7.25
N ALA A 327 12.93 -12.34 6.88
CA ALA A 327 14.19 -12.14 6.20
C ALA A 327 15.25 -11.64 7.20
N CYS A 328 15.75 -12.52 8.06
CA CYS A 328 16.71 -12.18 9.12
C CYS A 328 17.67 -13.33 9.39
N HIS A 329 18.96 -13.02 9.48
CA HIS A 329 20.01 -14.00 9.78
C HIS A 329 19.98 -14.56 11.21
N LEU A 330 19.23 -13.96 12.13
CA LEU A 330 18.99 -14.53 13.46
C LEU A 330 18.20 -15.85 13.41
N TYR A 331 17.55 -16.15 12.28
CA TYR A 331 16.72 -17.34 12.06
C TYR A 331 17.21 -18.18 10.87
N ALA A 332 18.44 -17.94 10.40
CA ALA A 332 19.05 -18.65 9.25
C ALA A 332 19.96 -19.78 9.67
#